data_23fbbc4dc55aedf87d59436a1671ac78
#
_entry.id   23fbbc4dc55aedf87d59436a1671ac78
#
_cell.length_a   1.000
_cell.length_b   1.000
_cell.length_c   1.000
_cell.angle_alpha   90.00
_cell.angle_beta   90.00
_cell.angle_gamma   90.00
#
_symmetry.space_group_name_H-M   'P 1'
#
loop_
_entity.id
_entity.type
_entity.pdbx_description
1 polymer ?
#
loop_
_entity_poly.entity_id
_entity_poly.type
_entity_poly.pdbx_seq_one_letter_code
_entity_poly.pdbx_strand_id
1 'polypeptide(L)'
;ANVHRALYDLGSRSTELYESSRETISNFINAYSSKEVIFTGGATESINLLSYSLEKKIQKGDEILLSHMEHHANIVPWQQLAKRCGAQLKYLPLTDSGDLDLSKIEQYFTNKTKIVSITHMSNVLGTINPIKKIAKIVKSIGAIFIIDGAQSVSHMPVDVQDLGCDFLAFSGHKMLGPTGVGVLWGKLNLLNDLEPFLSGGEMIEKVTLDNSTWNEVPYKFEAGTPNYIQAIGLGAAVKYLKDIGMDNVRNYEDTLTSYALEKLQSIPNIYIHGNPKKRGGVISFNIGGVHPQDLAQFLNEDKICLRVGHHCAQPLLETLNETSTARISFYIYNNFSDIDKLVDSINSTIKYF
;
A
#
# COMPACT_ATOMS: atom_id res chain seq x y z
N ALA A 1 -30.44 4.11 4.36
CA ALA A 1 -30.27 4.38 5.78
C ALA A 1 -28.92 5.07 5.98
N ASN A 2 -28.84 6.08 6.83
CA ASN A 2 -27.59 6.77 7.09
C ASN A 2 -27.00 6.26 8.41
N VAL A 3 -25.67 6.39 8.58
CA VAL A 3 -24.96 5.98 9.79
C VAL A 3 -24.92 7.13 10.82
N HIS A 4 -24.72 6.80 12.10
CA HIS A 4 -24.44 7.65 13.27
C HIS A 4 -25.57 8.61 13.74
N ARG A 5 -26.49 9.06 12.86
CA ARG A 5 -27.52 10.06 13.22
C ARG A 5 -28.96 9.58 13.10
N ALA A 6 -29.17 8.35 12.72
CA ALA A 6 -30.50 7.81 12.50
C ALA A 6 -31.02 7.11 13.75
N LEU A 7 -32.19 7.56 14.24
CA LEU A 7 -32.85 6.95 15.39
C LEU A 7 -33.88 5.85 14.98
N TYR A 8 -33.82 5.37 13.73
CA TYR A 8 -34.65 4.31 13.21
C TYR A 8 -33.84 3.03 12.94
N ASP A 9 -34.46 1.86 12.99
CA ASP A 9 -33.83 0.54 12.95
C ASP A 9 -32.81 0.36 11.83
N LEU A 10 -33.15 0.78 10.60
CA LEU A 10 -32.21 0.66 9.47
C LEU A 10 -30.94 1.51 9.64
N GLY A 11 -31.06 2.66 10.28
CA GLY A 11 -29.92 3.53 10.56
C GLY A 11 -29.03 2.93 11.66
N SER A 12 -29.64 2.47 12.75
CA SER A 12 -28.93 1.77 13.82
C SER A 12 -28.16 0.56 13.30
N ARG A 13 -28.83 -0.27 12.49
CA ARG A 13 -28.20 -1.44 11.87
C ARG A 13 -27.04 -1.07 10.93
N SER A 14 -27.17 0.03 10.16
CA SER A 14 -26.09 0.50 9.29
C SER A 14 -24.88 0.96 10.11
N THR A 15 -25.12 1.63 11.23
CA THR A 15 -24.05 2.05 12.17
C THR A 15 -23.37 0.84 12.81
N GLU A 16 -24.14 -0.13 13.28
CA GLU A 16 -23.59 -1.37 13.85
C GLU A 16 -22.69 -2.11 12.83
N LEU A 17 -23.14 -2.26 11.59
CA LEU A 17 -22.36 -2.91 10.53
C LEU A 17 -21.10 -2.12 10.18
N TYR A 18 -21.17 -0.81 10.15
CA TYR A 18 -20.02 0.07 9.88
C TYR A 18 -18.95 -0.07 10.97
N GLU A 19 -19.34 0.05 12.25
CA GLU A 19 -18.40 -0.05 13.37
C GLU A 19 -17.89 -1.49 13.57
N SER A 20 -18.72 -2.51 13.35
CA SER A 20 -18.30 -3.91 13.32
C SER A 20 -17.26 -4.18 12.24
N SER A 21 -17.36 -3.51 11.09
CA SER A 21 -16.36 -3.61 10.03
C SER A 21 -15.04 -2.99 10.46
N ARG A 22 -15.06 -1.86 11.17
CA ARG A 22 -13.89 -1.23 11.76
C ARG A 22 -13.20 -2.16 12.76
N GLU A 23 -13.96 -2.80 13.63
CA GLU A 23 -13.45 -3.78 14.60
C GLU A 23 -12.85 -5.01 13.89
N THR A 24 -13.52 -5.51 12.85
CA THR A 24 -13.02 -6.63 12.04
C THR A 24 -11.66 -6.31 11.43
N ILE A 25 -11.49 -5.11 10.88
CA ILE A 25 -10.23 -4.65 10.29
C ILE A 25 -9.16 -4.46 11.38
N SER A 26 -9.51 -3.85 12.51
CA SER A 26 -8.63 -3.68 13.66
C SER A 26 -8.04 -5.02 14.11
N ASN A 27 -8.89 -6.03 14.27
CA ASN A 27 -8.48 -7.38 14.65
C ASN A 27 -7.64 -8.08 13.56
N PHE A 28 -7.89 -7.78 12.28
CA PHE A 28 -7.17 -8.39 11.16
C PHE A 28 -5.71 -7.95 11.10
N ILE A 29 -5.43 -6.69 11.40
CA ILE A 29 -4.08 -6.13 11.44
C ILE A 29 -3.45 -6.15 12.84
N ASN A 30 -4.11 -6.74 13.83
CA ASN A 30 -3.70 -6.77 15.24
C ASN A 30 -3.48 -5.38 15.85
N ALA A 31 -4.40 -4.43 15.59
CA ALA A 31 -4.40 -3.13 16.25
C ALA A 31 -4.84 -3.22 17.72
N TYR A 32 -4.40 -2.30 18.59
CA TYR A 32 -4.81 -2.28 19.99
C TYR A 32 -6.28 -1.90 20.18
N SER A 33 -6.81 -1.07 19.27
CA SER A 33 -8.18 -0.56 19.36
C SER A 33 -8.73 -0.27 17.97
N SER A 34 -10.03 -0.45 17.79
CA SER A 34 -10.73 0.00 16.59
C SER A 34 -10.67 1.51 16.38
N LYS A 35 -10.46 2.29 17.44
CA LYS A 35 -10.22 3.75 17.33
C LYS A 35 -8.96 4.10 16.53
N GLU A 36 -8.01 3.18 16.39
CA GLU A 36 -6.80 3.36 15.58
C GLU A 36 -7.03 3.16 14.07
N VAL A 37 -8.24 2.76 13.66
CA VAL A 37 -8.61 2.48 12.27
C VAL A 37 -9.48 3.61 11.74
N ILE A 38 -9.01 4.31 10.72
CA ILE A 38 -9.70 5.40 10.04
C ILE A 38 -10.06 4.94 8.64
N PHE A 39 -11.32 5.07 8.25
CA PHE A 39 -11.75 4.83 6.88
C PHE A 39 -11.41 6.02 5.98
N THR A 40 -10.80 5.73 4.83
CA THR A 40 -10.43 6.69 3.80
C THR A 40 -10.88 6.18 2.44
N GLY A 41 -10.70 6.94 1.37
CA GLY A 41 -10.97 6.49 0.00
C GLY A 41 -9.93 5.49 -0.56
N GLY A 42 -8.81 5.27 0.15
CA GLY A 42 -7.73 4.36 -0.24
C GLY A 42 -6.37 4.77 0.33
N ALA A 43 -5.33 3.97 0.09
CA ALA A 43 -3.97 4.26 0.56
C ALA A 43 -3.48 5.65 0.09
N THR A 44 -3.85 6.09 -1.11
CA THR A 44 -3.50 7.42 -1.62
C THR A 44 -4.05 8.52 -0.74
N GLU A 45 -5.33 8.46 -0.36
CA GLU A 45 -5.94 9.45 0.54
C GLU A 45 -5.31 9.36 1.93
N SER A 46 -5.07 8.15 2.46
CA SER A 46 -4.42 7.93 3.74
C SER A 46 -3.05 8.61 3.83
N ILE A 47 -2.22 8.47 2.80
CA ILE A 47 -0.89 9.09 2.76
C ILE A 47 -0.99 10.61 2.56
N ASN A 48 -1.94 11.10 1.76
CA ASN A 48 -2.21 12.54 1.65
C ASN A 48 -2.66 13.13 3.00
N LEU A 49 -3.59 12.46 3.71
CA LEU A 49 -4.01 12.86 5.04
C LEU A 49 -2.79 13.05 5.95
N LEU A 50 -1.89 12.05 6.00
CA LEU A 50 -0.66 12.15 6.81
C LEU A 50 0.23 13.31 6.37
N SER A 51 0.41 13.51 5.06
CA SER A 51 1.28 14.59 4.54
C SER A 51 0.76 16.00 4.86
N TYR A 52 -0.55 16.16 5.04
CA TYR A 52 -1.15 17.42 5.48
C TYR A 52 -1.15 17.54 7.01
N SER A 53 -1.58 16.50 7.71
CA SER A 53 -1.73 16.52 9.16
C SER A 53 -0.39 16.60 9.90
N LEU A 54 0.71 16.14 9.27
CA LEU A 54 2.07 16.23 9.81
C LEU A 54 2.78 17.55 9.51
N GLU A 55 2.18 18.44 8.70
CA GLU A 55 2.84 19.67 8.23
C GLU A 55 3.39 20.52 9.36
N LYS A 56 2.62 20.72 10.45
CA LYS A 56 3.05 21.49 11.62
C LYS A 56 4.24 20.88 12.38
N LYS A 57 4.56 19.60 12.15
CA LYS A 57 5.67 18.88 12.79
C LYS A 57 6.96 18.94 11.99
N ILE A 58 6.95 19.55 10.79
CA ILE A 58 8.07 19.61 9.85
C ILE A 58 8.55 21.04 9.69
N GLN A 59 9.86 21.22 9.74
CA GLN A 59 10.52 22.51 9.61
C GLN A 59 11.44 22.55 8.40
N LYS A 60 11.84 23.77 8.00
CA LYS A 60 12.81 23.95 6.92
C LYS A 60 14.13 23.25 7.24
N GLY A 61 14.59 22.42 6.32
CA GLY A 61 15.82 21.63 6.43
C GLY A 61 15.67 20.29 7.12
N ASP A 62 14.46 19.94 7.63
CA ASP A 62 14.14 18.58 8.04
C ASP A 62 14.15 17.62 6.84
N GLU A 63 14.31 16.34 7.08
CA GLU A 63 14.42 15.32 6.05
C GLU A 63 13.24 14.34 6.10
N ILE A 64 12.72 14.02 4.91
CA ILE A 64 11.73 12.97 4.70
C ILE A 64 12.41 11.86 3.89
N LEU A 65 12.51 10.67 4.45
CA LEU A 65 13.19 9.53 3.83
C LEU A 65 12.18 8.56 3.22
N LEU A 66 12.34 8.30 1.94
CA LEU A 66 11.58 7.35 1.13
C LEU A 66 12.52 6.27 0.59
N SER A 67 12.03 5.41 -0.32
CA SER A 67 12.89 4.52 -1.10
C SER A 67 12.72 4.75 -2.61
N HIS A 68 13.67 4.27 -3.41
CA HIS A 68 13.57 4.29 -4.87
C HIS A 68 12.44 3.39 -5.41
N MET A 69 11.89 2.47 -4.60
CA MET A 69 10.84 1.55 -5.04
C MET A 69 9.40 1.99 -4.73
N GLU A 70 9.21 3.23 -4.24
CA GLU A 70 7.90 3.68 -3.81
C GLU A 70 6.92 3.85 -4.98
N HIS A 71 5.66 3.51 -4.73
CA HIS A 71 4.55 3.90 -5.59
C HIS A 71 4.37 5.43 -5.56
N HIS A 72 3.89 6.03 -6.65
CA HIS A 72 3.65 7.48 -6.73
C HIS A 72 2.80 8.02 -5.56
N ALA A 73 1.84 7.24 -5.05
CA ALA A 73 1.04 7.62 -3.88
C ALA A 73 1.88 7.81 -2.60
N ASN A 74 3.05 7.16 -2.52
CA ASN A 74 4.00 7.32 -1.41
C ASN A 74 5.23 8.14 -1.79
N ILE A 75 5.17 8.91 -2.87
CA ILE A 75 6.19 9.90 -3.27
C ILE A 75 5.59 11.30 -3.32
N VAL A 76 4.55 11.47 -4.15
CA VAL A 76 4.02 12.79 -4.51
C VAL A 76 3.49 13.59 -3.30
N PRO A 77 2.75 13.01 -2.35
CA PRO A 77 2.33 13.73 -1.15
C PRO A 77 3.50 14.28 -0.33
N TRP A 78 4.59 13.52 -0.22
CA TRP A 78 5.80 13.93 0.48
C TRP A 78 6.58 15.01 -0.27
N GLN A 79 6.59 14.97 -1.61
CA GLN A 79 7.13 16.07 -2.44
C GLN A 79 6.36 17.36 -2.19
N GLN A 80 5.03 17.29 -2.09
CA GLN A 80 4.21 18.47 -1.80
C GLN A 80 4.46 18.99 -0.37
N LEU A 81 4.54 18.11 0.63
CA LEU A 81 4.88 18.50 2.00
C LEU A 81 6.27 19.15 2.06
N ALA A 82 7.28 18.55 1.44
CA ALA A 82 8.63 19.09 1.40
C ALA A 82 8.67 20.51 0.77
N LYS A 83 7.90 20.74 -0.31
CA LYS A 83 7.77 22.07 -0.91
C LYS A 83 7.13 23.09 0.03
N ARG A 84 6.06 22.71 0.76
CA ARG A 84 5.35 23.62 1.67
C ARG A 84 6.21 24.01 2.87
N CYS A 85 6.97 23.06 3.42
CA CYS A 85 7.75 23.26 4.66
C CYS A 85 9.23 23.59 4.40
N GLY A 86 9.75 23.47 3.18
CA GLY A 86 11.18 23.61 2.89
C GLY A 86 12.01 22.42 3.40
N ALA A 87 11.40 21.25 3.57
CA ALA A 87 12.07 20.01 3.90
C ALA A 87 12.80 19.39 2.70
N GLN A 88 13.69 18.44 2.95
CA GLN A 88 14.46 17.73 1.94
C GLN A 88 14.00 16.28 1.80
N LEU A 89 13.84 15.80 0.57
CA LEU A 89 13.58 14.39 0.30
C LEU A 89 14.91 13.64 0.16
N LYS A 90 14.95 12.47 0.78
CA LYS A 90 16.03 11.48 0.63
C LYS A 90 15.45 10.14 0.23
N TYR A 91 16.26 9.35 -0.45
CA TYR A 91 15.82 8.05 -0.96
C TYR A 91 16.82 6.96 -0.63
N LEU A 92 16.35 5.87 -0.03
CA LEU A 92 17.13 4.63 0.14
C LEU A 92 17.34 3.97 -1.22
N PRO A 93 18.57 3.66 -1.59
CA PRO A 93 18.88 2.99 -2.85
C PRO A 93 18.49 1.51 -2.82
N LEU A 94 18.58 0.88 -3.99
CA LEU A 94 18.37 -0.55 -4.18
C LEU A 94 19.69 -1.24 -4.50
N THR A 95 19.74 -2.52 -4.17
CA THR A 95 20.76 -3.44 -4.67
C THR A 95 20.41 -3.88 -6.09
N ASP A 96 21.35 -4.49 -6.81
CA ASP A 96 21.11 -5.09 -8.14
C ASP A 96 20.01 -6.16 -8.11
N SER A 97 19.81 -6.84 -6.96
CA SER A 97 18.72 -7.80 -6.78
C SER A 97 17.36 -7.16 -6.58
N GLY A 98 17.26 -5.83 -6.42
CA GLY A 98 16.01 -5.12 -6.17
C GLY A 98 15.55 -5.16 -4.70
N ASP A 99 16.44 -5.53 -3.76
CA ASP A 99 16.24 -5.32 -2.33
C ASP A 99 16.62 -3.87 -1.95
N LEU A 100 16.13 -3.35 -0.82
CA LEU A 100 16.66 -2.10 -0.27
C LEU A 100 18.13 -2.30 0.13
N ASP A 101 19.01 -1.40 -0.33
CA ASP A 101 20.42 -1.41 0.13
C ASP A 101 20.51 -0.82 1.53
N LEU A 102 20.63 -1.72 2.49
CA LEU A 102 20.79 -1.38 3.90
C LEU A 102 22.23 -1.45 4.38
N SER A 103 23.20 -1.59 3.46
CA SER A 103 24.63 -1.73 3.81
C SER A 103 25.20 -0.46 4.46
N LYS A 104 24.69 0.70 4.05
CA LYS A 104 25.08 2.02 4.56
C LYS A 104 23.87 2.79 5.10
N ILE A 105 22.89 2.07 5.63
CA ILE A 105 21.61 2.63 6.04
C ILE A 105 21.77 3.81 7.01
N GLU A 106 22.75 3.79 7.89
CA GLU A 106 23.01 4.84 8.88
C GLU A 106 23.32 6.21 8.24
N GLN A 107 23.82 6.24 7.01
CA GLN A 107 24.10 7.48 6.28
C GLN A 107 22.83 8.22 5.83
N TYR A 108 21.71 7.51 5.73
CA TYR A 108 20.41 8.05 5.31
C TYR A 108 19.57 8.52 6.50
N PHE A 109 19.89 8.05 7.72
CA PHE A 109 19.18 8.38 8.94
C PHE A 109 19.97 9.39 9.75
N THR A 110 19.53 10.63 9.77
CA THR A 110 20.19 11.73 10.49
C THR A 110 19.28 12.27 11.59
N ASN A 111 19.78 13.16 12.44
CA ASN A 111 18.97 13.86 13.43
C ASN A 111 17.93 14.82 12.81
N LYS A 112 18.05 15.09 11.50
CA LYS A 112 17.09 15.88 10.72
C LYS A 112 15.97 15.04 10.14
N THR A 113 16.13 13.71 10.06
CA THR A 113 15.09 12.81 9.55
C THR A 113 13.90 12.82 10.50
N LYS A 114 12.73 13.29 10.03
CA LYS A 114 11.50 13.40 10.82
C LYS A 114 10.43 12.43 10.38
N ILE A 115 10.42 12.10 9.10
CA ILE A 115 9.48 11.14 8.51
C ILE A 115 10.27 10.11 7.72
N VAL A 116 9.89 8.85 7.87
CA VAL A 116 10.32 7.72 7.05
C VAL A 116 9.06 7.04 6.51
N SER A 117 8.90 6.99 5.19
CA SER A 117 7.74 6.35 4.56
C SER A 117 8.19 5.34 3.53
N ILE A 118 7.92 4.05 3.79
CA ILE A 118 8.46 2.92 3.00
C ILE A 118 7.35 1.97 2.63
N THR A 119 7.34 1.51 1.37
CA THR A 119 6.46 0.43 0.95
C THR A 119 6.86 -0.89 1.63
N HIS A 120 5.88 -1.64 2.11
CA HIS A 120 6.13 -2.95 2.71
C HIS A 120 6.42 -4.02 1.65
N MET A 121 5.67 -3.96 0.53
CA MET A 121 5.85 -4.84 -0.63
C MET A 121 5.78 -4.01 -1.90
N SER A 122 6.80 -4.12 -2.75
CA SER A 122 6.84 -3.42 -4.04
C SER A 122 5.77 -3.94 -4.99
N ASN A 123 5.04 -3.04 -5.61
CA ASN A 123 4.06 -3.37 -6.64
C ASN A 123 4.69 -3.64 -8.02
N VAL A 124 6.00 -3.51 -8.16
CA VAL A 124 6.76 -3.77 -9.40
C VAL A 124 7.62 -5.01 -9.25
N LEU A 125 8.51 -5.03 -8.27
CA LEU A 125 9.47 -6.12 -8.07
C LEU A 125 8.94 -7.25 -7.19
N GLY A 126 7.83 -7.00 -6.47
CA GLY A 126 7.33 -7.90 -5.44
C GLY A 126 8.21 -7.94 -4.19
N THR A 127 9.31 -7.19 -4.14
CA THR A 127 10.23 -7.16 -2.98
C THR A 127 9.49 -6.88 -1.69
N ILE A 128 9.68 -7.75 -0.69
CA ILE A 128 9.15 -7.56 0.66
C ILE A 128 10.26 -6.97 1.53
N ASN A 129 10.06 -5.73 1.93
CA ASN A 129 11.04 -4.97 2.68
C ASN A 129 11.13 -5.40 4.16
N PRO A 130 12.32 -5.39 4.77
CA PRO A 130 12.55 -5.80 6.15
C PRO A 130 12.14 -4.70 7.15
N ILE A 131 10.83 -4.41 7.23
CA ILE A 131 10.25 -3.29 7.99
C ILE A 131 10.70 -3.29 9.45
N LYS A 132 10.70 -4.43 10.12
CA LYS A 132 11.13 -4.54 11.53
C LYS A 132 12.58 -4.10 11.75
N LYS A 133 13.47 -4.35 10.78
CA LYS A 133 14.87 -3.89 10.85
C LYS A 133 14.94 -2.37 10.71
N ILE A 134 14.19 -1.81 9.77
CA ILE A 134 14.10 -0.36 9.56
C ILE A 134 13.45 0.33 10.76
N ALA A 135 12.39 -0.23 11.32
CA ALA A 135 11.68 0.30 12.49
C ALA A 135 12.60 0.55 13.69
N LYS A 136 13.54 -0.37 13.95
CA LYS A 136 14.52 -0.22 15.04
C LYS A 136 15.39 1.03 14.87
N ILE A 137 15.82 1.32 13.64
CA ILE A 137 16.63 2.49 13.33
C ILE A 137 15.78 3.75 13.42
N VAL A 138 14.60 3.75 12.79
CA VAL A 138 13.67 4.91 12.82
C VAL A 138 13.33 5.29 14.26
N LYS A 139 13.05 4.30 15.10
CA LYS A 139 12.78 4.52 16.53
C LYS A 139 13.96 5.15 17.26
N SER A 140 15.21 4.77 16.93
CA SER A 140 16.41 5.30 17.63
C SER A 140 16.66 6.78 17.36
N ILE A 141 16.15 7.32 16.24
CA ILE A 141 16.26 8.74 15.89
C ILE A 141 14.98 9.54 16.19
N GLY A 142 13.92 8.89 16.69
CA GLY A 142 12.65 9.52 17.01
C GLY A 142 11.86 10.04 15.83
N ALA A 143 12.08 9.50 14.62
CA ALA A 143 11.31 9.84 13.42
C ALA A 143 9.97 9.10 13.39
N ILE A 144 8.99 9.64 12.68
CA ILE A 144 7.69 9.01 12.42
C ILE A 144 7.87 7.98 11.32
N PHE A 145 7.41 6.75 11.56
CA PHE A 145 7.51 5.64 10.63
C PHE A 145 6.16 5.27 10.01
N ILE A 146 6.05 5.45 8.70
CA ILE A 146 4.85 5.23 7.90
C ILE A 146 5.10 4.08 6.92
N ILE A 147 4.15 3.17 6.83
CA ILE A 147 4.20 2.01 5.94
C ILE A 147 3.10 2.12 4.87
N ASP A 148 3.50 2.10 3.61
CA ASP A 148 2.58 1.79 2.52
C ASP A 148 2.39 0.28 2.48
N GLY A 149 1.26 -0.16 3.02
CA GLY A 149 0.83 -1.56 3.07
C GLY A 149 -0.11 -1.96 1.94
N ALA A 150 -0.23 -1.13 0.89
CA ALA A 150 -1.21 -1.35 -0.18
C ALA A 150 -1.08 -2.70 -0.90
N GLN A 151 0.10 -3.28 -0.92
CA GLN A 151 0.33 -4.64 -1.45
C GLN A 151 0.37 -5.68 -0.32
N SER A 152 1.05 -5.40 0.80
CA SER A 152 1.31 -6.42 1.82
C SER A 152 0.07 -6.88 2.56
N VAL A 153 -0.86 -5.96 2.92
CA VAL A 153 -2.04 -6.29 3.74
C VAL A 153 -2.98 -7.28 3.04
N SER A 154 -2.99 -7.27 1.70
CA SER A 154 -3.79 -8.20 0.90
C SER A 154 -3.14 -9.55 0.67
N HIS A 155 -1.81 -9.66 0.77
CA HIS A 155 -1.04 -10.81 0.29
C HIS A 155 -0.27 -11.57 1.37
N MET A 156 -0.21 -11.04 2.60
CA MET A 156 0.51 -11.70 3.70
C MET A 156 -0.01 -11.25 5.07
N PRO A 157 0.28 -11.99 6.15
CA PRO A 157 -0.04 -11.54 7.50
C PRO A 157 0.64 -10.22 7.81
N VAL A 158 -0.12 -9.27 8.36
CA VAL A 158 0.38 -7.97 8.81
C VAL A 158 -0.06 -7.75 10.25
N ASP A 159 0.92 -7.55 11.13
CA ASP A 159 0.73 -7.26 12.54
C ASP A 159 1.36 -5.90 12.85
N VAL A 160 0.53 -4.89 13.09
CA VAL A 160 1.00 -3.50 13.30
C VAL A 160 1.77 -3.32 14.60
N GLN A 161 1.52 -4.17 15.60
CA GLN A 161 2.25 -4.14 16.86
C GLN A 161 3.67 -4.68 16.69
N ASP A 162 3.83 -5.71 15.87
CA ASP A 162 5.10 -6.39 15.59
C ASP A 162 5.95 -5.65 14.54
N LEU A 163 5.32 -4.96 13.57
CA LEU A 163 6.03 -4.18 12.56
C LEU A 163 6.81 -3.01 13.14
N GLY A 164 6.34 -2.42 14.24
CA GLY A 164 6.99 -1.29 14.90
C GLY A 164 6.82 0.05 14.18
N CYS A 165 5.87 0.16 13.25
CA CYS A 165 5.51 1.41 12.58
C CYS A 165 4.57 2.27 13.44
N ASP A 166 4.40 3.52 13.02
CA ASP A 166 3.49 4.48 13.63
C ASP A 166 2.18 4.61 12.85
N PHE A 167 2.24 4.42 11.53
CA PHE A 167 1.11 4.45 10.61
C PHE A 167 1.23 3.37 9.54
N LEU A 168 0.08 2.83 9.12
CA LEU A 168 -0.06 1.89 8.01
C LEU A 168 -1.22 2.31 7.11
N ALA A 169 -0.99 2.42 5.80
CA ALA A 169 -2.00 2.77 4.81
C ALA A 169 -2.25 1.61 3.84
N PHE A 170 -3.52 1.29 3.54
CA PHE A 170 -3.85 0.28 2.53
C PHE A 170 -5.21 0.54 1.87
N SER A 171 -5.49 -0.19 0.79
CA SER A 171 -6.68 0.00 -0.06
C SER A 171 -7.53 -1.26 -0.12
N GLY A 172 -8.85 -1.09 0.02
CA GLY A 172 -9.81 -2.19 0.01
C GLY A 172 -9.86 -2.96 -1.31
N HIS A 173 -9.80 -2.27 -2.46
CA HIS A 173 -9.91 -2.89 -3.78
C HIS A 173 -8.75 -3.86 -4.12
N LYS A 174 -7.65 -3.85 -3.35
CA LYS A 174 -6.54 -4.81 -3.51
C LYS A 174 -6.69 -6.06 -2.67
N MET A 175 -7.66 -6.08 -1.76
CA MET A 175 -7.91 -7.20 -0.85
C MET A 175 -9.36 -7.72 -0.96
N LEU A 176 -9.84 -7.89 -2.20
CA LEU A 176 -11.19 -8.37 -2.55
C LEU A 176 -12.33 -7.43 -2.11
N GLY A 177 -12.00 -6.27 -1.57
CA GLY A 177 -12.97 -5.28 -1.13
C GLY A 177 -13.40 -4.33 -2.25
N PRO A 178 -14.40 -3.47 -1.98
CA PRO A 178 -14.87 -2.48 -2.95
C PRO A 178 -13.83 -1.40 -3.25
N THR A 179 -14.02 -0.70 -4.37
CA THR A 179 -13.35 0.57 -4.66
C THR A 179 -13.87 1.69 -3.76
N GLY A 180 -13.13 2.78 -3.64
CA GLY A 180 -13.56 3.97 -2.89
C GLY A 180 -13.49 3.81 -1.37
N VAL A 181 -12.79 2.79 -0.88
CA VAL A 181 -12.50 2.59 0.54
C VAL A 181 -11.08 2.09 0.74
N GLY A 182 -10.46 2.58 1.78
CA GLY A 182 -9.19 2.12 2.31
C GLY A 182 -9.11 2.41 3.79
N VAL A 183 -7.94 2.22 4.35
CA VAL A 183 -7.68 2.36 5.78
C VAL A 183 -6.38 3.10 6.00
N LEU A 184 -6.42 4.03 6.92
CA LEU A 184 -5.27 4.51 7.66
C LEU A 184 -5.36 3.93 9.07
N TRP A 185 -4.40 3.09 9.45
CA TRP A 185 -4.15 2.75 10.84
C TRP A 185 -3.05 3.66 11.39
N GLY A 186 -3.20 4.09 12.62
CA GLY A 186 -2.18 4.86 13.32
C GLY A 186 -2.25 4.68 14.82
N LYS A 187 -1.12 4.82 15.50
CA LYS A 187 -1.08 4.79 16.96
C LYS A 187 -1.98 5.89 17.54
N LEU A 188 -2.84 5.54 18.47
CA LEU A 188 -3.89 6.43 19.00
C LEU A 188 -3.34 7.76 19.54
N ASN A 189 -2.21 7.72 20.26
CA ASN A 189 -1.57 8.92 20.77
C ASN A 189 -1.10 9.88 19.65
N LEU A 190 -0.57 9.34 18.56
CA LEU A 190 -0.17 10.15 17.40
C LEU A 190 -1.38 10.69 16.64
N LEU A 191 -2.42 9.88 16.45
CA LEU A 191 -3.67 10.33 15.81
C LEU A 191 -4.34 11.47 16.59
N ASN A 192 -4.33 11.41 17.91
CA ASN A 192 -4.86 12.49 18.75
C ASN A 192 -4.12 13.82 18.53
N ASP A 193 -2.82 13.76 18.28
CA ASP A 193 -1.96 14.93 18.06
C ASP A 193 -2.03 15.52 16.64
N LEU A 194 -2.62 14.80 15.68
CA LEU A 194 -2.73 15.28 14.30
C LEU A 194 -3.91 16.23 14.12
N GLU A 195 -3.76 17.20 13.23
CA GLU A 195 -4.88 17.99 12.74
C GLU A 195 -5.71 17.21 11.71
N PRO A 196 -7.02 17.47 11.62
CA PRO A 196 -7.85 16.83 10.59
C PRO A 196 -7.43 17.29 9.18
N PHE A 197 -7.57 16.38 8.20
CA PHE A 197 -7.29 16.67 6.79
C PHE A 197 -8.50 17.29 6.08
N LEU A 198 -9.67 16.68 6.26
CA LEU A 198 -10.93 17.17 5.74
C LEU A 198 -11.75 17.79 6.87
N SER A 199 -12.47 18.87 6.56
CA SER A 199 -13.33 19.55 7.51
C SER A 199 -14.77 19.52 7.03
N GLY A 200 -15.72 19.42 7.99
CA GLY A 200 -17.14 19.37 7.68
C GLY A 200 -17.98 18.86 8.84
N GLY A 201 -19.12 18.28 8.56
CA GLY A 201 -19.95 17.60 9.56
C GLY A 201 -19.32 16.29 10.05
N GLU A 202 -19.85 15.71 11.08
CA GLU A 202 -19.42 14.47 11.78
C GLU A 202 -18.09 14.59 12.52
N MET A 203 -17.06 15.20 11.93
CA MET A 203 -15.71 15.28 12.47
C MET A 203 -15.53 16.36 13.55
N ILE A 204 -16.54 17.12 13.84
CA ILE A 204 -16.55 18.22 14.80
C ILE A 204 -17.28 17.83 16.11
N GLU A 205 -16.82 18.34 17.24
CA GLU A 205 -17.52 18.30 18.52
C GLU A 205 -18.42 19.52 18.65
N LYS A 206 -17.85 20.73 18.46
CA LYS A 206 -18.56 22.01 18.57
C LYS A 206 -18.12 22.97 17.47
N VAL A 207 -19.07 23.71 16.92
CA VAL A 207 -18.81 24.81 15.96
C VAL A 207 -19.45 26.08 16.48
N THR A 208 -18.69 27.17 16.45
CA THR A 208 -19.18 28.55 16.64
C THR A 208 -18.92 29.34 15.37
N LEU A 209 -19.29 30.62 15.33
CA LEU A 209 -19.01 31.48 14.18
C LEU A 209 -17.50 31.64 13.93
N ASP A 210 -16.70 31.61 14.99
CA ASP A 210 -15.26 31.92 14.92
C ASP A 210 -14.34 30.70 15.09
N ASN A 211 -14.85 29.60 15.71
CA ASN A 211 -14.02 28.46 16.09
C ASN A 211 -14.73 27.14 16.02
N SER A 212 -13.96 26.09 15.86
CA SER A 212 -14.41 24.68 15.91
C SER A 212 -13.52 23.84 16.80
N THR A 213 -14.13 22.84 17.46
CA THR A 213 -13.40 21.76 18.14
C THR A 213 -13.70 20.44 17.45
N TRP A 214 -12.73 19.53 17.52
CA TRP A 214 -12.78 18.28 16.79
C TRP A 214 -13.39 17.17 17.64
N ASN A 215 -14.07 16.24 16.97
CA ASN A 215 -14.56 15.01 17.57
C ASN A 215 -13.36 14.11 17.99
N GLU A 216 -13.64 13.05 18.75
CA GLU A 216 -12.63 12.05 19.08
C GLU A 216 -12.21 11.24 17.83
N VAL A 217 -11.02 10.63 17.86
CA VAL A 217 -10.54 9.67 16.89
C VAL A 217 -11.41 8.39 16.99
N PRO A 218 -11.85 7.78 15.88
CA PRO A 218 -11.47 8.03 14.48
C PRO A 218 -12.29 9.12 13.78
N TYR A 219 -13.44 9.53 14.32
CA TYR A 219 -14.41 10.42 13.68
C TYR A 219 -13.84 11.79 13.31
N LYS A 220 -12.84 12.27 14.03
CA LYS A 220 -12.03 13.46 13.72
C LYS A 220 -11.51 13.47 12.27
N PHE A 221 -11.28 12.31 11.66
CA PHE A 221 -10.73 12.17 10.33
C PHE A 221 -11.75 11.70 9.27
N GLU A 222 -13.02 11.50 9.66
CA GLU A 222 -14.08 11.00 8.81
C GLU A 222 -15.16 12.08 8.60
N ALA A 223 -14.81 13.12 7.82
CA ALA A 223 -15.67 14.26 7.57
C ALA A 223 -16.84 13.92 6.62
N GLY A 224 -18.04 14.38 6.96
CA GLY A 224 -19.24 14.19 6.16
C GLY A 224 -19.84 12.78 6.30
N THR A 225 -20.80 12.44 5.44
CA THR A 225 -21.35 11.08 5.40
C THR A 225 -20.29 10.11 4.88
N PRO A 226 -19.85 9.12 5.67
CA PRO A 226 -18.79 8.21 5.25
C PRO A 226 -19.27 7.24 4.16
N ASN A 227 -18.32 6.64 3.46
CA ASN A 227 -18.56 5.56 2.49
C ASN A 227 -18.92 4.24 3.21
N TYR A 228 -19.97 4.25 4.02
CA TYR A 228 -20.32 3.13 4.91
C TYR A 228 -20.63 1.84 4.16
N ILE A 229 -21.21 1.90 2.97
CA ILE A 229 -21.49 0.71 2.15
C ILE A 229 -20.17 0.03 1.76
N GLN A 230 -19.19 0.81 1.32
CA GLN A 230 -17.87 0.31 0.94
C GLN A 230 -17.09 -0.20 2.17
N ALA A 231 -17.19 0.48 3.30
CA ALA A 231 -16.54 0.05 4.55
C ALA A 231 -17.12 -1.30 5.04
N ILE A 232 -18.45 -1.47 4.98
CA ILE A 232 -19.11 -2.75 5.29
C ILE A 232 -18.67 -3.84 4.32
N GLY A 233 -18.60 -3.53 3.02
CA GLY A 233 -18.08 -4.45 2.01
C GLY A 233 -16.62 -4.84 2.24
N LEU A 234 -15.78 -3.90 2.67
CA LEU A 234 -14.40 -4.18 3.06
C LEU A 234 -14.34 -5.10 4.29
N GLY A 235 -15.17 -4.87 5.30
CA GLY A 235 -15.29 -5.75 6.47
C GLY A 235 -15.63 -7.19 6.09
N ALA A 236 -16.53 -7.38 5.11
CA ALA A 236 -16.88 -8.70 4.59
C ALA A 236 -15.69 -9.36 3.84
N ALA A 237 -14.95 -8.60 3.04
CA ALA A 237 -13.75 -9.09 2.35
C ALA A 237 -12.64 -9.49 3.34
N VAL A 238 -12.42 -8.70 4.38
CA VAL A 238 -11.46 -9.00 5.45
C VAL A 238 -11.84 -10.27 6.20
N LYS A 239 -13.13 -10.45 6.50
CA LYS A 239 -13.62 -11.69 7.13
C LYS A 239 -13.34 -12.90 6.24
N TYR A 240 -13.62 -12.79 4.94
CA TYR A 240 -13.35 -13.86 3.97
C TYR A 240 -11.86 -14.24 3.93
N LEU A 241 -10.95 -13.25 3.87
CA LEU A 241 -9.51 -13.49 3.90
C LEU A 241 -9.05 -14.11 5.22
N LYS A 242 -9.62 -13.67 6.34
CA LYS A 242 -9.34 -14.24 7.67
C LYS A 242 -9.77 -15.70 7.75
N ASP A 243 -10.92 -16.05 7.16
CA ASP A 243 -11.44 -17.43 7.15
C ASP A 243 -10.55 -18.37 6.30
N ILE A 244 -9.95 -17.87 5.20
CA ILE A 244 -8.92 -18.59 4.44
C ILE A 244 -7.63 -18.72 5.25
N GLY A 245 -7.27 -17.69 6.00
CA GLY A 245 -6.01 -17.55 6.72
C GLY A 245 -4.90 -16.93 5.86
N MET A 246 -4.33 -15.82 6.32
CA MET A 246 -3.33 -15.06 5.54
C MET A 246 -2.01 -15.80 5.33
N ASP A 247 -1.66 -16.75 6.20
CA ASP A 247 -0.52 -17.64 5.97
C ASP A 247 -0.79 -18.59 4.80
N ASN A 248 -2.02 -19.09 4.65
CA ASN A 248 -2.42 -19.91 3.51
C ASN A 248 -2.40 -19.11 2.21
N VAL A 249 -2.91 -17.87 2.23
CA VAL A 249 -2.82 -16.94 1.08
C VAL A 249 -1.36 -16.76 0.68
N ARG A 250 -0.50 -16.44 1.63
CA ARG A 250 0.93 -16.22 1.39
C ARG A 250 1.62 -17.46 0.80
N ASN A 251 1.44 -18.61 1.42
CA ASN A 251 2.05 -19.88 0.97
C ASN A 251 1.59 -20.28 -0.42
N TYR A 252 0.31 -20.07 -0.73
CA TYR A 252 -0.24 -20.36 -2.04
C TYR A 252 0.35 -19.46 -3.13
N GLU A 253 0.42 -18.15 -2.88
CA GLU A 253 1.04 -17.19 -3.78
C GLU A 253 2.53 -17.44 -3.98
N ASP A 254 3.25 -17.85 -2.94
CA ASP A 254 4.66 -18.24 -3.04
C ASP A 254 4.84 -19.45 -3.97
N THR A 255 3.93 -20.42 -3.89
CA THR A 255 3.94 -21.60 -4.75
C THR A 255 3.68 -21.21 -6.21
N LEU A 256 2.66 -20.38 -6.48
CA LEU A 256 2.37 -19.88 -7.82
C LEU A 256 3.52 -19.05 -8.38
N THR A 257 4.09 -18.16 -7.55
CA THR A 257 5.18 -17.27 -7.96
C THR A 257 6.45 -18.06 -8.31
N SER A 258 6.78 -19.06 -7.51
CA SER A 258 7.93 -19.94 -7.77
C SER A 258 7.76 -20.72 -9.07
N TYR A 259 6.58 -21.28 -9.30
CA TYR A 259 6.25 -21.98 -10.53
C TYR A 259 6.32 -21.06 -11.75
N ALA A 260 5.77 -19.83 -11.62
CA ALA A 260 5.82 -18.86 -12.70
C ALA A 260 7.24 -18.41 -13.03
N LEU A 261 8.09 -18.20 -12.02
CA LEU A 261 9.50 -17.85 -12.23
C LEU A 261 10.24 -18.96 -12.99
N GLU A 262 10.05 -20.24 -12.60
CA GLU A 262 10.64 -21.38 -13.28
C GLU A 262 10.21 -21.42 -14.77
N LYS A 263 8.92 -21.30 -15.02
CA LYS A 263 8.36 -21.33 -16.38
C LYS A 263 8.81 -20.15 -17.24
N LEU A 264 8.78 -18.95 -16.68
CA LEU A 264 9.20 -17.74 -17.41
C LEU A 264 10.68 -17.80 -17.79
N GLN A 265 11.55 -18.30 -16.91
CA GLN A 265 13.00 -18.42 -17.18
C GLN A 265 13.32 -19.32 -18.38
N SER A 266 12.40 -20.18 -18.81
CA SER A 266 12.56 -21.01 -20.00
C SER A 266 12.26 -20.26 -21.32
N ILE A 267 11.70 -19.06 -21.25
CA ILE A 267 11.34 -18.26 -22.43
C ILE A 267 12.61 -17.58 -23.00
N PRO A 268 12.88 -17.69 -24.30
CA PRO A 268 14.04 -17.04 -24.91
C PRO A 268 14.01 -15.53 -24.75
N ASN A 269 15.17 -14.94 -24.46
CA ASN A 269 15.37 -13.49 -24.34
C ASN A 269 14.47 -12.79 -23.30
N ILE A 270 13.90 -13.53 -22.34
CA ILE A 270 13.20 -12.92 -21.22
C ILE A 270 14.18 -12.33 -20.22
N TYR A 271 13.85 -11.15 -19.75
CA TYR A 271 14.57 -10.47 -18.67
C TYR A 271 13.61 -10.20 -17.50
N ILE A 272 13.79 -10.91 -16.40
CA ILE A 272 12.98 -10.74 -15.17
C ILE A 272 13.64 -9.69 -14.29
N HIS A 273 12.90 -8.64 -13.93
CA HIS A 273 13.41 -7.54 -13.11
C HIS A 273 13.45 -7.93 -11.64
N GLY A 274 14.65 -7.77 -11.08
CA GLY A 274 14.93 -8.08 -9.67
C GLY A 274 14.95 -9.58 -9.36
N ASN A 275 15.67 -9.91 -8.31
CA ASN A 275 15.69 -11.23 -7.67
C ASN A 275 15.80 -11.04 -6.15
N PRO A 276 14.77 -10.42 -5.52
CA PRO A 276 14.83 -10.08 -4.11
C PRO A 276 14.84 -11.33 -3.23
N LYS A 277 15.39 -11.19 -2.03
CA LYS A 277 15.46 -12.26 -1.02
C LYS A 277 14.09 -12.79 -0.61
N LYS A 278 13.08 -11.91 -0.61
CA LYS A 278 11.68 -12.26 -0.36
C LYS A 278 10.82 -11.56 -1.40
N ARG A 279 10.02 -12.31 -2.12
CA ARG A 279 9.15 -11.82 -3.20
C ARG A 279 7.68 -12.13 -2.87
N GLY A 280 6.78 -11.19 -3.15
CA GLY A 280 5.33 -11.41 -3.21
C GLY A 280 4.88 -11.89 -4.59
N GLY A 281 3.59 -12.10 -4.77
CA GLY A 281 2.97 -12.63 -5.99
C GLY A 281 3.02 -11.70 -7.21
N VAL A 282 4.16 -11.02 -7.44
CA VAL A 282 4.35 -10.03 -8.53
C VAL A 282 5.66 -10.31 -9.25
N ILE A 283 5.62 -10.36 -10.58
CA ILE A 283 6.81 -10.51 -11.45
C ILE A 283 6.71 -9.47 -12.57
N SER A 284 7.72 -8.60 -12.66
CA SER A 284 7.91 -7.69 -13.79
C SER A 284 9.01 -8.22 -14.71
N PHE A 285 8.79 -8.14 -16.01
CA PHE A 285 9.73 -8.65 -17.00
C PHE A 285 9.64 -7.90 -18.34
N ASN A 286 10.68 -8.03 -19.14
CA ASN A 286 10.71 -7.63 -20.55
C ASN A 286 11.16 -8.81 -21.42
N ILE A 287 10.88 -8.75 -22.71
CA ILE A 287 11.34 -9.73 -23.71
C ILE A 287 12.10 -8.97 -24.78
N GLY A 288 13.32 -9.39 -25.06
CA GLY A 288 14.17 -8.73 -26.06
C GLY A 288 13.49 -8.72 -27.44
N GLY A 289 13.41 -7.52 -28.06
CA GLY A 289 12.76 -7.31 -29.36
C GLY A 289 11.24 -7.10 -29.29
N VAL A 290 10.58 -7.29 -28.16
CA VAL A 290 9.11 -7.16 -28.02
C VAL A 290 8.77 -6.03 -27.06
N HIS A 291 8.06 -5.01 -27.56
CA HIS A 291 7.61 -3.93 -26.68
C HIS A 291 6.52 -4.44 -25.71
N PRO A 292 6.55 -4.09 -24.40
CA PRO A 292 5.56 -4.58 -23.42
C PRO A 292 4.10 -4.35 -23.81
N GLN A 293 3.77 -3.23 -24.49
CA GLN A 293 2.41 -2.96 -24.96
C GLN A 293 1.97 -3.92 -26.05
N ASP A 294 2.86 -4.23 -26.99
CA ASP A 294 2.55 -5.17 -28.07
C ASP A 294 2.34 -6.57 -27.48
N LEU A 295 3.23 -7.00 -26.57
CA LEU A 295 3.05 -8.24 -25.84
C LEU A 295 1.67 -8.31 -25.16
N ALA A 296 1.28 -7.25 -24.42
CA ALA A 296 -0.02 -7.22 -23.73
C ALA A 296 -1.20 -7.30 -24.70
N GLN A 297 -1.09 -6.68 -25.87
CA GLN A 297 -2.13 -6.69 -26.88
C GLN A 297 -2.34 -8.10 -27.46
N PHE A 298 -1.26 -8.78 -27.82
CA PHE A 298 -1.32 -10.17 -28.28
C PHE A 298 -1.87 -11.12 -27.22
N LEU A 299 -1.36 -11.03 -25.98
CA LEU A 299 -1.83 -11.87 -24.88
C LEU A 299 -3.32 -11.66 -24.54
N ASN A 300 -3.84 -10.45 -24.75
CA ASN A 300 -5.26 -10.17 -24.56
C ASN A 300 -6.17 -10.92 -25.57
N GLU A 301 -5.69 -11.26 -26.77
CA GLU A 301 -6.43 -12.10 -27.70
C GLU A 301 -6.69 -13.49 -27.10
N ASP A 302 -5.71 -14.02 -26.36
CA ASP A 302 -5.81 -15.28 -25.62
C ASP A 302 -6.51 -15.13 -24.25
N LYS A 303 -7.10 -13.94 -23.96
CA LYS A 303 -7.77 -13.61 -22.68
C LYS A 303 -6.84 -13.64 -21.48
N ILE A 304 -5.57 -13.33 -21.69
CA ILE A 304 -4.56 -13.18 -20.64
C ILE A 304 -4.38 -11.69 -20.35
N CYS A 305 -4.72 -11.30 -19.14
CA CYS A 305 -4.64 -9.91 -18.67
C CYS A 305 -3.35 -9.69 -17.91
N LEU A 306 -2.49 -8.80 -18.41
CA LEU A 306 -1.32 -8.32 -17.69
C LEU A 306 -1.27 -6.79 -17.71
N ARG A 307 -0.50 -6.21 -16.83
CA ARG A 307 -0.30 -4.76 -16.79
C ARG A 307 1.03 -4.39 -17.43
N VAL A 308 1.03 -3.28 -18.18
CA VAL A 308 2.25 -2.73 -18.80
C VAL A 308 2.46 -1.26 -18.42
N GLY A 309 3.68 -0.79 -18.58
CA GLY A 309 4.07 0.59 -18.34
C GLY A 309 4.98 0.76 -17.13
N HIS A 310 4.93 1.93 -16.50
CA HIS A 310 5.77 2.26 -15.34
C HIS A 310 5.14 1.89 -13.98
N HIS A 311 3.95 1.28 -13.96
CA HIS A 311 3.25 0.77 -12.77
C HIS A 311 3.06 1.80 -11.63
N CYS A 312 2.99 3.09 -11.98
CA CYS A 312 2.98 4.20 -11.02
C CYS A 312 4.23 4.24 -10.10
N ALA A 313 5.40 3.83 -10.61
CA ALA A 313 6.68 3.79 -9.93
C ALA A 313 7.82 4.20 -10.89
N GLN A 314 7.67 5.35 -11.56
CA GLN A 314 8.65 5.83 -12.55
C GLN A 314 10.08 5.90 -12.01
N PRO A 315 10.37 6.43 -10.79
CA PRO A 315 11.73 6.46 -10.27
C PRO A 315 12.36 5.07 -10.11
N LEU A 316 11.55 4.05 -9.81
CA LEU A 316 12.04 2.67 -9.77
C LEU A 316 12.43 2.19 -11.18
N LEU A 317 11.59 2.42 -12.19
CA LEU A 317 11.91 2.03 -13.55
C LEU A 317 13.16 2.74 -14.09
N GLU A 318 13.34 4.01 -13.78
CA GLU A 318 14.58 4.74 -14.08
C GLU A 318 15.81 4.09 -13.43
N THR A 319 15.68 3.63 -12.17
CA THR A 319 16.74 2.90 -11.47
C THR A 319 17.06 1.54 -12.15
N LEU A 320 16.04 0.92 -12.76
CA LEU A 320 16.18 -0.33 -13.52
C LEU A 320 16.64 -0.10 -14.98
N ASN A 321 16.87 1.15 -15.41
CA ASN A 321 17.13 1.57 -16.80
C ASN A 321 16.02 1.14 -17.76
N GLU A 322 14.76 1.17 -17.31
CA GLU A 322 13.59 0.79 -18.09
C GLU A 322 12.59 1.96 -18.19
N THR A 323 11.87 2.01 -19.29
CA THR A 323 10.76 2.95 -19.48
C THR A 323 9.41 2.30 -19.26
N SER A 324 9.34 1.00 -19.49
CA SER A 324 8.13 0.19 -19.40
C SER A 324 8.48 -1.27 -19.16
N THR A 325 7.68 -1.97 -18.37
CA THR A 325 7.76 -3.42 -18.19
C THR A 325 6.40 -4.06 -18.33
N ALA A 326 6.36 -5.34 -18.68
CA ALA A 326 5.20 -6.19 -18.49
C ALA A 326 5.20 -6.71 -17.06
N ARG A 327 4.03 -6.77 -16.41
CA ARG A 327 3.89 -7.25 -15.03
C ARG A 327 2.73 -8.21 -14.91
N ILE A 328 3.01 -9.38 -14.36
CA ILE A 328 2.00 -10.34 -13.90
C ILE A 328 1.86 -10.25 -12.39
N SER A 329 0.66 -10.58 -11.92
CA SER A 329 0.34 -10.60 -10.50
C SER A 329 -0.57 -11.78 -10.22
N PHE A 330 -0.32 -12.49 -9.13
CA PHE A 330 -1.10 -13.64 -8.67
C PHE A 330 -1.91 -13.29 -7.44
N TYR A 331 -3.05 -13.93 -7.31
CA TYR A 331 -3.86 -13.89 -6.11
C TYR A 331 -4.57 -15.24 -5.89
N ILE A 332 -5.36 -15.35 -4.84
CA ILE A 332 -6.00 -16.60 -4.41
C ILE A 332 -6.88 -17.30 -5.46
N TYR A 333 -7.28 -16.58 -6.51
CA TYR A 333 -8.13 -17.11 -7.59
C TYR A 333 -7.35 -17.57 -8.83
N ASN A 334 -6.03 -17.36 -8.86
CA ASN A 334 -5.19 -17.89 -9.94
C ASN A 334 -4.76 -19.34 -9.65
N ASN A 335 -4.38 -20.05 -10.70
CA ASN A 335 -3.92 -21.42 -10.62
C ASN A 335 -2.77 -21.71 -11.59
N PHE A 336 -2.18 -22.90 -11.52
CA PHE A 336 -1.05 -23.31 -12.39
C PHE A 336 -1.37 -23.27 -13.89
N SER A 337 -2.61 -23.63 -14.26
CA SER A 337 -3.05 -23.59 -15.66
C SER A 337 -3.07 -22.17 -16.23
N ASP A 338 -3.30 -21.14 -15.40
CA ASP A 338 -3.22 -19.75 -15.86
C ASP A 338 -1.77 -19.39 -16.23
N ILE A 339 -0.80 -19.93 -15.49
CA ILE A 339 0.63 -19.73 -15.73
C ILE A 339 1.07 -20.47 -16.98
N ASP A 340 0.64 -21.72 -17.16
CA ASP A 340 0.95 -22.50 -18.36
C ASP A 340 0.41 -21.81 -19.62
N LYS A 341 -0.84 -21.34 -19.59
CA LYS A 341 -1.42 -20.57 -20.70
C LYS A 341 -0.67 -19.28 -21.00
N LEU A 342 -0.22 -18.56 -19.94
CA LEU A 342 0.60 -17.36 -20.12
C LEU A 342 1.88 -17.69 -20.88
N VAL A 343 2.61 -18.72 -20.47
CA VAL A 343 3.88 -19.12 -21.09
C VAL A 343 3.67 -19.59 -22.53
N ASP A 344 2.64 -20.37 -22.81
CA ASP A 344 2.30 -20.83 -24.16
C ASP A 344 1.96 -19.65 -25.09
N SER A 345 1.17 -18.69 -24.58
CA SER A 345 0.80 -17.49 -25.33
C SER A 345 2.02 -16.58 -25.58
N ILE A 346 2.90 -16.40 -24.61
CA ILE A 346 4.17 -15.67 -24.80
C ILE A 346 5.00 -16.36 -25.89
N ASN A 347 5.22 -17.68 -25.81
CA ASN A 347 6.00 -18.44 -26.78
C ASN A 347 5.40 -18.39 -28.19
N SER A 348 4.09 -18.26 -28.32
CA SER A 348 3.41 -18.07 -29.61
C SER A 348 3.60 -16.65 -30.13
N THR A 349 3.50 -15.65 -29.24
CA THR A 349 3.62 -14.23 -29.57
C THR A 349 5.02 -13.85 -30.04
N ILE A 350 6.06 -14.33 -29.39
CA ILE A 350 7.46 -13.97 -29.74
C ILE A 350 7.88 -14.47 -31.15
N LYS A 351 7.14 -15.38 -31.76
CA LYS A 351 7.40 -15.84 -33.12
C LYS A 351 7.04 -14.81 -34.21
N TYR A 352 6.27 -13.78 -33.82
CA TYR A 352 5.88 -12.71 -34.75
C TYR A 352 6.87 -11.54 -34.77
N PHE A 353 7.82 -11.52 -33.86
CA PHE A 353 8.85 -10.50 -33.70
C PHE A 353 10.25 -11.05 -33.97
#